data_53c650be4ef191932d8284a68e8324a2
#
_entry.id   53c650be4ef191932d8284a68e8324a2
#
_cell.length_a   1.000
_cell.length_b   1.000
_cell.length_c   1.000
_cell.angle_alpha   90.00
_cell.angle_beta   90.00
_cell.angle_gamma   90.00
#
_symmetry.space_group_name_H-M   'P 1'
#
loop_
_entity.id
_entity.type
_entity.pdbx_description
1 polymer ?
#
loop_
_entity_poly.entity_id
_entity_poly.type
_entity_poly.pdbx_seq_one_letter_code
_entity_poly.pdbx_strand_id
1 'polypeptide(L)'
;GLRQSYALFHHTTALPEMLHELAQEFDLTRIDAVGVSQKPRPAEGSYMPCFLAGVNAATAFAAARSIPLIYTTHQQGHAAAALFAARGADLFTQKVLLFHISGGTTDLLLCDEVRTITQLGTSTDLYAGQAVDRVGVKLGFAFPAGAELSRLAAACPEEIRPKSSVRGMQCSLSGLENQCNALLAAGKSPEYVCKYCLLCVADTVVKMTKAAQKEYPGLPVVCAGGVMSSDVIRQWVQKRLPQVYFVPGQYS
;
A
#
# COMPACT_ATOMS: atom_id res chain seq x y z
N GLY A 1 -1.02 17.76 2.49
CA GLY A 1 -2.39 17.23 2.44
C GLY A 1 -3.43 18.32 2.70
N LEU A 2 -4.68 18.10 2.28
CA LEU A 2 -5.78 19.02 2.55
C LEU A 2 -6.10 19.06 4.06
N ARG A 3 -6.51 20.23 4.56
CA ARG A 3 -7.08 20.34 5.91
C ARG A 3 -8.35 19.50 5.99
N GLN A 4 -8.57 18.81 7.10
CA GLN A 4 -9.71 17.91 7.28
C GLN A 4 -11.08 18.59 7.08
N SER A 5 -11.20 19.87 7.45
CA SER A 5 -12.40 20.67 7.22
C SER A 5 -12.68 20.90 5.73
N TYR A 6 -11.65 21.13 4.92
CA TYR A 6 -11.81 21.25 3.48
C TYR A 6 -12.18 19.90 2.84
N ALA A 7 -11.54 18.80 3.28
CA ALA A 7 -11.90 17.47 2.82
C ALA A 7 -13.37 17.15 3.13
N LEU A 8 -13.83 17.41 4.36
CA LEU A 8 -15.24 17.23 4.75
C LEU A 8 -16.17 18.07 3.88
N PHE A 9 -15.85 19.34 3.66
CA PHE A 9 -16.65 20.25 2.82
C PHE A 9 -16.76 19.73 1.39
N HIS A 10 -15.63 19.35 0.76
CA HIS A 10 -15.63 18.82 -0.60
C HIS A 10 -16.44 17.53 -0.72
N HIS A 11 -16.30 16.59 0.21
CA HIS A 11 -17.12 15.38 0.23
C HIS A 11 -18.62 15.71 0.36
N THR A 12 -18.97 16.63 1.25
CA THR A 12 -20.37 17.01 1.48
C THR A 12 -21.01 17.65 0.24
N THR A 13 -20.25 18.44 -0.52
CA THR A 13 -20.73 19.08 -1.75
C THR A 13 -20.77 18.15 -2.96
N ALA A 14 -19.81 17.22 -3.08
CA ALA A 14 -19.71 16.33 -4.23
C ALA A 14 -20.62 15.11 -4.15
N LEU A 15 -20.85 14.55 -2.96
CA LEU A 15 -21.62 13.30 -2.80
C LEU A 15 -23.04 13.35 -3.38
N PRO A 16 -23.82 14.43 -3.25
CA PRO A 16 -25.16 14.50 -3.86
C PRO A 16 -25.13 14.41 -5.39
N GLU A 17 -24.19 15.09 -6.04
CA GLU A 17 -24.02 15.04 -7.50
C GLU A 17 -23.61 13.63 -7.96
N MET A 18 -22.61 13.03 -7.29
CA MET A 18 -22.17 11.68 -7.59
C MET A 18 -23.28 10.64 -7.41
N LEU A 19 -24.12 10.78 -6.38
CA LEU A 19 -25.28 9.89 -6.19
C LEU A 19 -26.34 10.09 -7.29
N HIS A 20 -26.52 11.33 -7.73
CA HIS A 20 -27.44 11.63 -8.84
C HIS A 20 -26.95 11.04 -10.16
N GLU A 21 -25.67 11.17 -10.48
CA GLU A 21 -25.03 10.54 -11.64
C GLU A 21 -25.16 9.02 -11.58
N LEU A 22 -24.86 8.42 -10.42
CA LEU A 22 -25.00 6.97 -10.22
C LEU A 22 -26.43 6.50 -10.47
N ALA A 23 -27.44 7.28 -10.04
CA ALA A 23 -28.85 6.98 -10.24
C ALA A 23 -29.30 7.07 -11.72
N GLN A 24 -28.55 7.77 -12.57
CA GLN A 24 -28.80 7.80 -14.02
C GLN A 24 -28.23 6.58 -14.73
N GLU A 25 -27.16 6.00 -14.22
CA GLU A 25 -26.50 4.84 -14.82
C GLU A 25 -27.04 3.51 -14.29
N PHE A 26 -27.45 3.48 -13.02
CA PHE A 26 -27.85 2.26 -12.33
C PHE A 26 -29.21 2.39 -11.64
N ASP A 27 -29.97 1.31 -11.66
CA ASP A 27 -31.22 1.20 -10.90
C ASP A 27 -30.91 1.02 -9.41
N LEU A 28 -30.92 2.11 -8.64
CA LEU A 28 -30.66 2.10 -7.21
C LEU A 28 -31.68 1.28 -6.39
N THR A 29 -32.81 0.90 -6.98
CA THR A 29 -33.79 0.01 -6.31
C THR A 29 -33.31 -1.42 -6.21
N ARG A 30 -32.28 -1.79 -6.93
CA ARG A 30 -31.68 -3.15 -6.94
C ARG A 30 -30.49 -3.30 -5.97
N ILE A 31 -30.18 -2.26 -5.21
CA ILE A 31 -29.12 -2.31 -4.20
C ILE A 31 -29.64 -3.04 -2.96
N ASP A 32 -28.96 -4.11 -2.56
CA ASP A 32 -29.31 -4.94 -1.41
C ASP A 32 -28.59 -4.56 -0.11
N ALA A 33 -27.48 -3.86 -0.19
CA ALA A 33 -26.70 -3.39 0.97
C ALA A 33 -25.82 -2.21 0.60
N VAL A 34 -25.41 -1.42 1.60
CA VAL A 34 -24.47 -0.30 1.47
C VAL A 34 -23.25 -0.55 2.35
N GLY A 35 -22.05 -0.47 1.76
CA GLY A 35 -20.79 -0.48 2.49
C GLY A 35 -20.20 0.92 2.60
N VAL A 36 -19.71 1.31 3.79
CA VAL A 36 -19.08 2.61 3.98
C VAL A 36 -17.85 2.56 4.88
N SER A 37 -16.78 3.23 4.47
CA SER A 37 -15.62 3.46 5.33
C SER A 37 -15.95 4.52 6.38
N GLN A 38 -15.97 4.15 7.66
CA GLN A 38 -16.31 5.05 8.76
C GLN A 38 -15.08 5.72 9.41
N LYS A 39 -13.89 5.17 9.21
CA LYS A 39 -12.63 5.63 9.82
C LYS A 39 -11.43 5.10 9.05
N PRO A 40 -10.22 5.68 9.25
CA PRO A 40 -9.01 5.27 8.53
C PRO A 40 -8.60 3.81 8.76
N ARG A 41 -8.53 3.39 10.03
CA ARG A 41 -8.00 2.08 10.44
C ARG A 41 -8.93 1.40 11.45
N PRO A 42 -8.90 0.05 11.59
CA PRO A 42 -9.72 -0.66 12.59
C PRO A 42 -9.16 -0.55 14.02
N ALA A 43 -8.37 0.48 14.33
CA ALA A 43 -7.79 0.74 15.63
C ALA A 43 -8.69 1.66 16.48
N GLU A 44 -8.58 1.53 17.80
CA GLU A 44 -9.20 2.47 18.73
C GLU A 44 -8.60 3.88 18.55
N GLY A 45 -9.43 4.91 18.67
CA GLY A 45 -9.01 6.30 18.47
C GLY A 45 -8.75 6.68 17.01
N SER A 46 -8.84 5.77 16.04
CA SER A 46 -8.72 6.09 14.61
C SER A 46 -9.93 6.89 14.16
N TYR A 47 -9.74 8.19 13.92
CA TYR A 47 -10.81 9.11 13.54
C TYR A 47 -10.30 10.18 12.58
N MET A 48 -11.09 10.46 11.55
CA MET A 48 -10.90 11.60 10.66
C MET A 48 -12.27 12.17 10.27
N PRO A 49 -12.52 13.47 10.48
CA PRO A 49 -13.83 14.08 10.22
C PRO A 49 -14.38 13.91 8.81
N CYS A 50 -13.51 13.84 7.79
CA CYS A 50 -13.95 13.69 6.40
C CYS A 50 -14.77 12.43 6.14
N PHE A 51 -14.58 11.37 6.93
CA PHE A 51 -15.39 10.14 6.79
C PHE A 51 -16.85 10.33 7.15
N LEU A 52 -17.18 11.34 7.97
CA LEU A 52 -18.57 11.63 8.38
C LEU A 52 -19.47 11.95 7.19
N ALA A 53 -18.96 12.60 6.15
CA ALA A 53 -19.76 12.90 4.96
C ALA A 53 -20.26 11.62 4.29
N GLY A 54 -19.36 10.67 4.06
CA GLY A 54 -19.70 9.36 3.48
C GLY A 54 -20.63 8.55 4.38
N VAL A 55 -20.37 8.52 5.69
CA VAL A 55 -21.23 7.83 6.67
C VAL A 55 -22.65 8.41 6.66
N ASN A 56 -22.79 9.74 6.66
CA ASN A 56 -24.11 10.38 6.64
C ASN A 56 -24.87 10.04 5.36
N ALA A 57 -24.25 10.17 4.19
CA ALA A 57 -24.87 9.83 2.92
C ALA A 57 -25.29 8.36 2.84
N ALA A 58 -24.40 7.45 3.23
CA ALA A 58 -24.66 6.02 3.27
C ALA A 58 -25.77 5.64 4.23
N THR A 59 -25.81 6.25 5.42
CA THR A 59 -26.85 6.04 6.42
C THR A 59 -28.22 6.51 5.91
N ALA A 60 -28.28 7.72 5.34
CA ALA A 60 -29.52 8.26 4.80
C ALA A 60 -30.06 7.38 3.66
N PHE A 61 -29.20 6.97 2.73
CA PHE A 61 -29.59 6.12 1.62
C PHE A 61 -30.06 4.72 2.10
N ALA A 62 -29.30 4.07 2.97
CA ALA A 62 -29.64 2.75 3.50
C ALA A 62 -30.95 2.78 4.28
N ALA A 63 -31.19 3.81 5.12
CA ALA A 63 -32.42 3.99 5.88
C ALA A 63 -33.64 4.22 4.95
N ALA A 64 -33.50 5.10 3.94
CA ALA A 64 -34.58 5.37 2.98
C ALA A 64 -34.98 4.12 2.17
N ARG A 65 -34.03 3.20 1.95
CA ARG A 65 -34.24 1.95 1.23
C ARG A 65 -34.56 0.77 2.16
N SER A 66 -34.47 0.92 3.46
CA SER A 66 -34.60 -0.18 4.45
C SER A 66 -33.65 -1.36 4.16
N ILE A 67 -32.41 -1.06 3.77
CA ILE A 67 -31.37 -2.07 3.45
C ILE A 67 -30.24 -2.01 4.46
N PRO A 68 -29.45 -3.10 4.63
CA PRO A 68 -28.33 -3.15 5.54
C PRO A 68 -27.26 -2.10 5.23
N LEU A 69 -26.71 -1.48 6.30
CA LEU A 69 -25.52 -0.64 6.27
C LEU A 69 -24.36 -1.38 6.92
N ILE A 70 -23.26 -1.56 6.18
CA ILE A 70 -22.07 -2.28 6.60
C ILE A 70 -20.93 -1.29 6.80
N TYR A 71 -20.47 -1.16 8.04
CA TYR A 71 -19.32 -0.32 8.35
C TYR A 71 -18.01 -1.05 8.10
N THR A 72 -17.08 -0.38 7.45
CA THR A 72 -15.72 -0.84 7.20
C THR A 72 -14.73 0.28 7.54
N THR A 73 -13.46 0.09 7.23
CA THR A 73 -12.42 1.11 7.33
C THR A 73 -11.72 1.31 5.99
N HIS A 74 -11.10 2.46 5.81
CA HIS A 74 -10.32 2.75 4.60
C HIS A 74 -9.22 1.70 4.35
N GLN A 75 -8.51 1.30 5.42
CA GLN A 75 -7.49 0.25 5.33
C GLN A 75 -8.06 -1.10 4.90
N GLN A 76 -9.25 -1.48 5.40
CA GLN A 76 -9.94 -2.71 4.95
C GLN A 76 -10.33 -2.63 3.48
N GLY A 77 -10.78 -1.47 3.01
CA GLY A 77 -11.06 -1.24 1.59
C GLY A 77 -9.82 -1.43 0.71
N HIS A 78 -8.68 -0.87 1.11
CA HIS A 78 -7.41 -1.09 0.41
C HIS A 78 -6.98 -2.56 0.42
N ALA A 79 -7.10 -3.24 1.56
CA ALA A 79 -6.77 -4.66 1.64
C ALA A 79 -7.68 -5.49 0.71
N ALA A 80 -8.99 -5.25 0.73
CA ALA A 80 -9.95 -5.94 -0.13
C ALA A 80 -9.63 -5.71 -1.62
N ALA A 81 -9.38 -4.47 -2.01
CA ALA A 81 -9.00 -4.13 -3.39
C ALA A 81 -7.69 -4.81 -3.81
N ALA A 82 -6.70 -4.84 -2.91
CA ALA A 82 -5.44 -5.52 -3.17
C ALA A 82 -5.60 -7.03 -3.36
N LEU A 83 -6.36 -7.69 -2.50
CA LEU A 83 -6.64 -9.13 -2.59
C LEU A 83 -7.40 -9.47 -3.87
N PHE A 84 -8.42 -8.68 -4.20
CA PHE A 84 -9.19 -8.84 -5.44
C PHE A 84 -8.32 -8.68 -6.68
N ALA A 85 -7.49 -7.62 -6.74
CA ALA A 85 -6.64 -7.33 -7.88
C ALA A 85 -5.48 -8.33 -8.03
N ALA A 86 -4.97 -8.89 -6.92
CA ALA A 86 -3.86 -9.84 -6.95
C ALA A 86 -4.29 -11.21 -7.46
N ARG A 87 -5.44 -11.73 -7.06
CA ARG A 87 -5.87 -13.09 -7.41
C ARG A 87 -7.38 -13.34 -7.33
N GLY A 88 -8.17 -12.30 -7.19
CA GLY A 88 -9.62 -12.43 -7.07
C GLY A 88 -10.07 -13.03 -5.74
N ALA A 89 -11.22 -13.69 -5.75
CA ALA A 89 -11.90 -14.16 -4.55
C ALA A 89 -11.13 -15.23 -3.74
N ASP A 90 -10.19 -15.95 -4.35
CA ASP A 90 -9.47 -17.06 -3.69
C ASP A 90 -8.70 -16.61 -2.44
N LEU A 91 -8.24 -15.35 -2.39
CA LEU A 91 -7.51 -14.80 -1.24
C LEU A 91 -8.42 -14.31 -0.11
N PHE A 92 -9.72 -14.15 -0.36
CA PHE A 92 -10.68 -13.73 0.67
C PHE A 92 -11.06 -14.84 1.66
N THR A 93 -10.82 -16.10 1.30
CA THR A 93 -11.21 -17.28 2.08
C THR A 93 -10.09 -17.81 2.96
N GLN A 94 -8.91 -17.18 2.94
CA GLN A 94 -7.75 -17.60 3.72
C GLN A 94 -7.02 -16.42 4.35
N LYS A 95 -6.22 -16.70 5.38
CA LYS A 95 -5.30 -15.71 5.95
C LYS A 95 -4.20 -15.38 4.95
N VAL A 96 -3.84 -14.11 4.85
CA VAL A 96 -2.75 -13.64 3.99
C VAL A 96 -1.86 -12.62 4.70
N LEU A 97 -0.59 -12.59 4.32
CA LEU A 97 0.32 -11.51 4.66
C LEU A 97 0.22 -10.45 3.57
N LEU A 98 -0.12 -9.22 3.93
CA LEU A 98 -0.24 -8.11 2.98
C LEU A 98 0.81 -7.03 3.28
N PHE A 99 1.69 -6.77 2.33
CA PHE A 99 2.50 -5.57 2.31
C PHE A 99 1.76 -4.43 1.64
N HIS A 100 1.62 -3.31 2.35
CA HIS A 100 1.19 -2.05 1.78
C HIS A 100 2.34 -1.06 1.83
N ILE A 101 2.97 -0.82 0.67
CA ILE A 101 4.20 -0.02 0.56
C ILE A 101 4.01 1.13 -0.43
N SER A 102 3.94 2.33 0.12
CA SER A 102 3.68 3.58 -0.63
C SER A 102 4.54 4.72 -0.10
N GLY A 103 4.28 5.95 -0.55
CA GLY A 103 4.88 7.17 0.01
C GLY A 103 4.48 7.47 1.45
N GLY A 104 3.35 6.94 1.92
CA GLY A 104 2.81 7.18 3.26
C GLY A 104 2.78 5.97 4.19
N THR A 105 3.13 4.77 3.69
CA THR A 105 3.06 3.52 4.45
C THR A 105 4.19 2.57 4.08
N THR A 106 4.60 1.75 5.04
CA THR A 106 5.46 0.59 4.84
C THR A 106 5.07 -0.44 5.89
N ASP A 107 3.92 -1.06 5.66
CA ASP A 107 3.27 -1.93 6.64
C ASP A 107 3.24 -3.37 6.16
N LEU A 108 3.50 -4.30 7.07
CA LEU A 108 3.20 -5.71 6.96
C LEU A 108 1.96 -6.00 7.81
N LEU A 109 0.92 -6.45 7.17
CA LEU A 109 -0.39 -6.71 7.74
C LEU A 109 -0.70 -8.21 7.68
N LEU A 110 -1.37 -8.73 8.69
CA LEU A 110 -2.09 -9.99 8.64
C LEU A 110 -3.55 -9.67 8.34
N CYS A 111 -4.06 -10.17 7.23
CA CYS A 111 -5.47 -10.05 6.87
C CYS A 111 -6.15 -11.40 7.08
N ASP A 112 -7.17 -11.43 7.93
CA ASP A 112 -7.99 -12.60 8.20
C ASP A 112 -9.38 -12.37 7.59
N GLU A 113 -9.69 -13.10 6.52
CA GLU A 113 -10.97 -13.03 5.79
C GLU A 113 -11.42 -11.61 5.45
N VAL A 114 -10.46 -10.70 5.21
CA VAL A 114 -10.68 -9.26 4.90
C VAL A 114 -11.36 -8.47 6.04
N ARG A 115 -11.82 -9.15 7.09
CA ARG A 115 -12.58 -8.52 8.19
C ARG A 115 -11.69 -8.00 9.30
N THR A 116 -10.63 -8.75 9.63
CA THR A 116 -9.68 -8.37 10.67
C THR A 116 -8.32 -8.09 10.04
N ILE A 117 -7.78 -6.93 10.32
CA ILE A 117 -6.44 -6.53 9.89
C ILE A 117 -5.61 -6.25 11.12
N THR A 118 -4.52 -7.00 11.27
CA THR A 118 -3.54 -6.82 12.33
C THR A 118 -2.22 -6.34 11.74
N GLN A 119 -1.69 -5.23 12.22
CA GLN A 119 -0.37 -4.76 11.82
C GLN A 119 0.70 -5.59 12.55
N LEU A 120 1.43 -6.40 11.80
CA LEU A 120 2.52 -7.23 12.32
C LEU A 120 3.85 -6.47 12.35
N GLY A 121 4.05 -5.58 11.39
CA GLY A 121 5.30 -4.84 11.25
C GLY A 121 5.14 -3.57 10.44
N THR A 122 6.10 -2.66 10.63
CA THR A 122 6.13 -1.38 9.92
C THR A 122 7.58 -0.86 9.83
N SER A 123 7.78 0.23 9.10
CA SER A 123 9.03 0.99 9.20
C SER A 123 9.02 1.85 10.46
N THR A 124 10.13 1.81 11.21
CA THR A 124 10.28 2.55 12.47
C THR A 124 10.69 4.02 12.29
N ASP A 125 11.01 4.43 11.06
CA ASP A 125 11.54 5.77 10.79
C ASP A 125 11.01 6.38 9.49
N LEU A 126 11.44 5.92 8.33
CA LEU A 126 11.10 6.47 7.02
C LEU A 126 10.33 5.44 6.19
N TYR A 127 9.27 5.87 5.52
CA TYR A 127 8.53 4.99 4.60
C TYR A 127 9.30 4.73 3.30
N ALA A 128 9.11 3.54 2.73
CA ALA A 128 9.87 3.10 1.56
C ALA A 128 9.71 4.02 0.35
N GLY A 129 8.50 4.49 0.07
CA GLY A 129 8.27 5.44 -1.03
C GLY A 129 9.00 6.77 -0.79
N GLN A 130 9.02 7.27 0.45
CA GLN A 130 9.78 8.46 0.78
C GLN A 130 11.30 8.25 0.63
N ALA A 131 11.80 7.06 1.01
CA ALA A 131 13.22 6.75 0.84
C ALA A 131 13.60 6.70 -0.66
N VAL A 132 12.76 6.08 -1.48
CA VAL A 132 12.93 6.03 -2.94
C VAL A 132 12.90 7.44 -3.54
N ASP A 133 11.90 8.25 -3.16
CA ASP A 133 11.75 9.62 -3.68
C ASP A 133 12.95 10.51 -3.28
N ARG A 134 13.44 10.41 -2.05
CA ARG A 134 14.63 11.17 -1.61
C ARG A 134 15.88 10.83 -2.43
N VAL A 135 16.11 9.54 -2.68
CA VAL A 135 17.23 9.09 -3.53
C VAL A 135 17.05 9.60 -4.95
N GLY A 136 15.84 9.50 -5.52
CA GLY A 136 15.56 9.96 -6.86
C GLY A 136 15.70 11.48 -7.03
N VAL A 137 15.15 12.27 -6.13
CA VAL A 137 15.30 13.75 -6.13
C VAL A 137 16.77 14.14 -6.05
N LYS A 138 17.58 13.44 -5.27
CA LYS A 138 19.01 13.69 -5.16
C LYS A 138 19.78 13.36 -6.45
N LEU A 139 19.26 12.43 -7.24
CA LEU A 139 19.76 12.13 -8.59
C LEU A 139 19.23 13.10 -9.67
N GLY A 140 18.42 14.11 -9.29
CA GLY A 140 17.86 15.12 -10.18
C GLY A 140 16.51 14.76 -10.80
N PHE A 141 15.83 13.70 -10.33
CA PHE A 141 14.51 13.33 -10.83
C PHE A 141 13.41 14.21 -10.23
N ALA A 142 12.33 14.42 -10.99
CA ALA A 142 11.14 15.09 -10.48
C ALA A 142 10.41 14.21 -9.44
N PHE A 143 9.74 14.85 -8.48
CA PHE A 143 8.86 14.15 -7.53
C PHE A 143 7.47 13.92 -8.17
N PRO A 144 6.88 12.71 -8.00
CA PRO A 144 7.42 11.50 -7.36
C PRO A 144 8.44 10.78 -8.26
N ALA A 145 9.57 10.35 -7.68
CA ALA A 145 10.73 9.86 -8.41
C ALA A 145 10.73 8.34 -8.69
N GLY A 146 9.79 7.60 -8.11
CA GLY A 146 9.81 6.13 -8.09
C GLY A 146 9.81 5.48 -9.47
N ALA A 147 9.04 6.00 -10.43
CA ALA A 147 8.95 5.45 -11.79
C ALA A 147 10.27 5.61 -12.54
N GLU A 148 10.86 6.81 -12.51
CA GLU A 148 12.12 7.09 -13.19
C GLU A 148 13.28 6.33 -12.55
N LEU A 149 13.31 6.25 -11.21
CA LEU A 149 14.30 5.48 -10.49
C LEU A 149 14.19 3.98 -10.85
N SER A 150 12.98 3.44 -10.99
CA SER A 150 12.76 2.05 -11.40
C SER A 150 13.23 1.79 -12.84
N ARG A 151 12.95 2.72 -13.75
CA ARG A 151 13.39 2.65 -15.14
C ARG A 151 14.93 2.61 -15.24
N LEU A 152 15.60 3.50 -14.51
CA LEU A 152 17.06 3.57 -14.53
C LEU A 152 17.69 2.33 -13.85
N ALA A 153 17.10 1.86 -12.76
CA ALA A 153 17.55 0.64 -12.07
C ALA A 153 17.49 -0.60 -12.97
N ALA A 154 16.48 -0.69 -13.84
CA ALA A 154 16.33 -1.82 -14.76
C ALA A 154 17.45 -1.88 -15.82
N ALA A 155 18.08 -0.74 -16.14
CA ALA A 155 19.19 -0.67 -17.08
C ALA A 155 20.54 -1.14 -16.50
N CYS A 156 20.63 -1.30 -15.16
CA CYS A 156 21.88 -1.75 -14.53
C CYS A 156 22.07 -3.27 -14.67
N PRO A 157 23.12 -3.75 -15.35
CA PRO A 157 23.38 -5.17 -15.50
C PRO A 157 24.04 -5.82 -14.29
N GLU A 158 24.62 -5.02 -13.39
CA GLU A 158 25.44 -5.53 -12.28
C GLU A 158 24.58 -6.31 -11.26
N GLU A 159 25.15 -7.39 -10.71
CA GLU A 159 24.60 -8.06 -9.54
C GLU A 159 24.93 -7.26 -8.28
N ILE A 160 23.89 -6.96 -7.49
CA ILE A 160 24.01 -6.11 -6.32
C ILE A 160 23.55 -6.89 -5.09
N ARG A 161 24.32 -6.81 -4.01
CA ARG A 161 23.95 -7.33 -2.69
C ARG A 161 23.41 -6.19 -1.84
N PRO A 162 22.09 -6.11 -1.59
CA PRO A 162 21.50 -5.06 -0.77
C PRO A 162 21.85 -5.25 0.71
N LYS A 163 21.90 -4.13 1.45
CA LYS A 163 22.07 -4.10 2.91
C LYS A 163 20.85 -3.46 3.56
N SER A 164 19.76 -4.22 3.65
CA SER A 164 18.55 -3.76 4.33
C SER A 164 18.68 -3.90 5.85
N SER A 165 18.04 -2.99 6.59
CA SER A 165 17.96 -2.99 8.05
C SER A 165 16.61 -3.52 8.50
N VAL A 166 16.57 -4.77 8.97
CA VAL A 166 15.35 -5.45 9.42
C VAL A 166 15.61 -6.16 10.75
N ARG A 167 14.72 -5.95 11.71
CA ARG A 167 14.72 -6.62 13.01
C ARG A 167 13.34 -7.25 13.26
N GLY A 168 13.24 -8.56 13.16
CA GLY A 168 11.96 -9.26 13.17
C GLY A 168 11.08 -8.80 12.01
N MET A 169 9.86 -8.35 12.31
CA MET A 169 8.92 -7.80 11.33
C MET A 169 8.97 -6.27 11.22
N GLN A 170 9.96 -5.61 11.84
CA GLN A 170 10.16 -4.16 11.75
C GLN A 170 11.35 -3.85 10.83
N CYS A 171 11.33 -2.71 10.15
CA CYS A 171 12.45 -2.24 9.34
C CYS A 171 12.80 -0.78 9.63
N SER A 172 13.99 -0.36 9.19
CA SER A 172 14.47 1.02 9.22
C SER A 172 15.00 1.37 7.83
N LEU A 173 14.54 2.46 7.27
CA LEU A 173 14.88 2.90 5.91
C LEU A 173 15.58 4.26 5.87
N SER A 174 15.70 4.98 6.99
CA SER A 174 16.39 6.28 7.04
C SER A 174 17.85 6.20 6.62
N GLY A 175 18.50 5.06 6.89
CA GLY A 175 19.89 4.84 6.48
C GLY A 175 20.10 4.60 4.99
N LEU A 176 19.03 4.31 4.23
CA LEU A 176 19.12 3.97 2.81
C LEU A 176 19.64 5.14 1.96
N GLU A 177 19.18 6.35 2.24
CA GLU A 177 19.65 7.56 1.57
C GLU A 177 21.16 7.75 1.75
N ASN A 178 21.67 7.58 2.99
CA ASN A 178 23.09 7.69 3.28
C ASN A 178 23.93 6.60 2.57
N GLN A 179 23.40 5.37 2.48
CA GLN A 179 24.05 4.29 1.75
C GLN A 179 24.15 4.61 0.25
N CYS A 180 23.07 5.11 -0.35
CA CYS A 180 23.04 5.53 -1.75
C CYS A 180 24.01 6.69 -2.01
N ASN A 181 24.08 7.68 -1.12
CA ASN A 181 25.02 8.79 -1.21
C ASN A 181 26.48 8.32 -1.15
N ALA A 182 26.80 7.38 -0.25
CA ALA A 182 28.13 6.81 -0.16
C ALA A 182 28.54 6.06 -1.44
N LEU A 183 27.59 5.36 -2.09
CA LEU A 183 27.83 4.70 -3.37
C LEU A 183 28.10 5.70 -4.50
N LEU A 184 27.35 6.81 -4.55
CA LEU A 184 27.60 7.91 -5.51
C LEU A 184 28.99 8.52 -5.27
N ALA A 185 29.34 8.81 -4.03
CA ALA A 185 30.65 9.35 -3.68
C ALA A 185 31.81 8.39 -4.01
N ALA A 186 31.53 7.07 -3.98
CA ALA A 186 32.47 6.03 -4.41
C ALA A 186 32.53 5.82 -5.94
N GLY A 187 31.87 6.68 -6.74
CA GLY A 187 31.91 6.64 -8.19
C GLY A 187 31.00 5.57 -8.83
N LYS A 188 30.04 5.03 -8.11
CA LYS A 188 29.02 4.15 -8.69
C LYS A 188 28.08 4.93 -9.60
N SER A 189 27.65 4.30 -10.69
CA SER A 189 26.74 4.93 -11.64
C SER A 189 25.35 5.18 -11.04
N PRO A 190 24.59 6.16 -11.55
CA PRO A 190 23.20 6.38 -11.12
C PRO A 190 22.32 5.12 -11.25
N GLU A 191 22.49 4.32 -12.30
CA GLU A 191 21.78 3.06 -12.53
C GLU A 191 22.05 2.07 -11.41
N TYR A 192 23.31 1.95 -10.99
CA TYR A 192 23.70 1.09 -9.87
C TYR A 192 23.04 1.54 -8.57
N VAL A 193 23.07 2.84 -8.29
CA VAL A 193 22.49 3.40 -7.05
C VAL A 193 20.98 3.24 -7.03
N CYS A 194 20.29 3.48 -8.14
CA CYS A 194 18.86 3.25 -8.27
C CYS A 194 18.51 1.78 -8.01
N LYS A 195 19.24 0.86 -8.63
CA LYS A 195 19.04 -0.58 -8.43
C LYS A 195 19.32 -1.00 -6.99
N TYR A 196 20.40 -0.51 -6.39
CA TYR A 196 20.72 -0.75 -4.98
C TYR A 196 19.58 -0.30 -4.06
N CYS A 197 19.06 0.90 -4.27
CA CYS A 197 17.93 1.46 -3.51
C CYS A 197 16.71 0.54 -3.54
N LEU A 198 16.26 0.16 -4.73
CA LEU A 198 15.09 -0.72 -4.89
C LEU A 198 15.33 -2.13 -4.34
N LEU A 199 16.54 -2.66 -4.50
CA LEU A 199 16.89 -3.97 -3.95
C LEU A 199 16.93 -3.97 -2.42
N CYS A 200 17.32 -2.86 -1.77
CA CYS A 200 17.21 -2.73 -0.31
C CYS A 200 15.76 -2.79 0.16
N VAL A 201 14.83 -2.13 -0.55
CA VAL A 201 13.39 -2.22 -0.26
C VAL A 201 12.88 -3.64 -0.50
N ALA A 202 13.25 -4.27 -1.61
CA ALA A 202 12.87 -5.65 -1.94
C ALA A 202 13.38 -6.66 -0.89
N ASP A 203 14.62 -6.52 -0.45
CA ASP A 203 15.23 -7.36 0.58
C ASP A 203 14.59 -7.17 1.95
N THR A 204 14.14 -5.93 2.24
CA THR A 204 13.32 -5.63 3.43
C THR A 204 12.04 -6.47 3.43
N VAL A 205 11.29 -6.48 2.32
CA VAL A 205 10.08 -7.29 2.17
C VAL A 205 10.37 -8.77 2.38
N VAL A 206 11.42 -9.30 1.74
CA VAL A 206 11.81 -10.72 1.88
C VAL A 206 12.15 -11.07 3.34
N LYS A 207 12.93 -10.24 4.03
CA LYS A 207 13.33 -10.50 5.42
C LYS A 207 12.17 -10.40 6.40
N MET A 208 11.31 -9.38 6.26
CA MET A 208 10.10 -9.24 7.07
C MET A 208 9.15 -10.42 6.84
N THR A 209 8.95 -10.85 5.59
CA THR A 209 8.15 -12.04 5.27
C THR A 209 8.70 -13.28 5.95
N LYS A 210 10.01 -13.54 5.84
CA LYS A 210 10.65 -14.71 6.48
C LYS A 210 10.52 -14.66 8.01
N ALA A 211 10.54 -13.49 8.61
CA ALA A 211 10.30 -13.34 10.04
C ALA A 211 8.84 -13.65 10.38
N ALA A 212 7.88 -13.14 9.61
CA ALA A 212 6.46 -13.42 9.82
C ALA A 212 6.11 -14.89 9.59
N GLN A 213 6.71 -15.55 8.60
CA GLN A 213 6.47 -16.96 8.30
C GLN A 213 6.94 -17.93 9.41
N LYS A 214 7.74 -17.49 10.37
CA LYS A 214 8.05 -18.28 11.57
C LYS A 214 6.84 -18.41 12.50
N GLU A 215 5.98 -17.39 12.55
CA GLU A 215 4.76 -17.36 13.37
C GLU A 215 3.53 -17.77 12.54
N TYR A 216 3.55 -17.47 11.24
CA TYR A 216 2.46 -17.69 10.29
C TYR A 216 2.95 -18.49 9.07
N PRO A 217 3.30 -19.78 9.23
CA PRO A 217 3.90 -20.59 8.16
C PRO A 217 2.93 -20.81 7.00
N GLY A 218 3.45 -20.79 5.78
CA GLY A 218 2.71 -21.17 4.58
C GLY A 218 1.70 -20.14 4.07
N LEU A 219 1.55 -18.97 4.72
CA LEU A 219 0.62 -17.97 4.25
C LEU A 219 1.09 -17.32 2.93
N PRO A 220 0.18 -17.12 1.97
CA PRO A 220 0.47 -16.36 0.77
C PRO A 220 0.77 -14.89 1.13
N VAL A 221 1.63 -14.28 0.31
CA VAL A 221 2.06 -12.89 0.48
C VAL A 221 1.50 -12.05 -0.66
N VAL A 222 0.80 -10.97 -0.34
CA VAL A 222 0.31 -9.99 -1.30
C VAL A 222 1.09 -8.70 -1.14
N CYS A 223 1.58 -8.15 -2.24
CA CYS A 223 2.34 -6.90 -2.27
C CYS A 223 1.56 -5.82 -3.02
N ALA A 224 1.18 -4.75 -2.31
CA ALA A 224 0.39 -3.63 -2.81
C ALA A 224 1.09 -2.29 -2.56
N GLY A 225 0.68 -1.28 -3.31
CA GLY A 225 1.18 0.09 -3.25
C GLY A 225 2.21 0.41 -4.33
N GLY A 226 2.32 1.68 -4.66
CA GLY A 226 3.06 2.16 -5.84
C GLY A 226 4.53 1.74 -5.89
N VAL A 227 5.19 1.59 -4.75
CA VAL A 227 6.59 1.11 -4.68
C VAL A 227 6.72 -0.32 -5.19
N MET A 228 5.69 -1.16 -4.94
CA MET A 228 5.69 -2.57 -5.33
C MET A 228 5.41 -2.79 -6.82
N SER A 229 5.11 -1.75 -7.58
CA SER A 229 4.97 -1.82 -9.04
C SER A 229 6.29 -1.96 -9.79
N SER A 230 7.42 -1.69 -9.14
CA SER A 230 8.76 -1.82 -9.74
C SER A 230 9.09 -3.27 -10.11
N ASP A 231 9.44 -3.51 -11.37
CA ASP A 231 9.84 -4.83 -11.86
C ASP A 231 11.13 -5.34 -11.18
N VAL A 232 12.03 -4.44 -10.81
CA VAL A 232 13.26 -4.79 -10.07
C VAL A 232 12.91 -5.39 -8.71
N ILE A 233 11.95 -4.77 -8.00
CA ILE A 233 11.45 -5.29 -6.72
C ILE A 233 10.73 -6.61 -6.92
N ARG A 234 9.80 -6.69 -7.88
CA ARG A 234 9.01 -7.88 -8.18
C ARG A 234 9.90 -9.08 -8.45
N GLN A 235 10.84 -8.97 -9.36
CA GLN A 235 11.76 -10.04 -9.73
C GLN A 235 12.61 -10.52 -8.54
N TRP A 236 13.10 -9.59 -7.71
CA TRP A 236 13.88 -9.96 -6.52
C TRP A 236 13.08 -10.75 -5.50
N VAL A 237 11.86 -10.30 -5.23
CA VAL A 237 10.96 -10.90 -4.25
C VAL A 237 10.46 -12.26 -4.75
N GLN A 238 10.00 -12.35 -6.02
CA GLN A 238 9.50 -13.61 -6.62
C GLN A 238 10.55 -14.73 -6.63
N LYS A 239 11.82 -14.38 -6.84
CA LYS A 239 12.91 -15.36 -6.79
C LYS A 239 13.17 -15.93 -5.39
N ARG A 240 12.64 -15.31 -4.33
CA ARG A 240 12.95 -15.63 -2.93
C ARG A 240 11.76 -16.03 -2.07
N LEU A 241 10.55 -15.75 -2.54
CA LEU A 241 9.31 -16.11 -1.86
C LEU A 241 8.41 -16.92 -2.82
N PRO A 242 7.99 -18.14 -2.43
CA PRO A 242 7.30 -19.05 -3.34
C PRO A 242 5.85 -18.64 -3.67
N GLN A 243 5.13 -18.07 -2.72
CA GLN A 243 3.71 -17.71 -2.86
C GLN A 243 3.52 -16.21 -2.69
N VAL A 244 4.08 -15.44 -3.64
CA VAL A 244 3.95 -13.98 -3.63
C VAL A 244 3.14 -13.50 -4.84
N TYR A 245 2.20 -12.61 -4.57
CA TYR A 245 1.30 -12.00 -5.53
C TYR A 245 1.47 -10.49 -5.50
N PHE A 246 1.47 -9.86 -6.67
CA PHE A 246 1.62 -8.40 -6.78
C PHE A 246 0.34 -7.81 -7.35
N VAL A 247 -0.12 -6.75 -6.73
CA VAL A 247 -1.20 -5.93 -7.26
C VAL A 247 -0.73 -5.26 -8.56
N PRO A 248 -1.50 -5.32 -9.66
CA PRO A 248 -1.18 -4.58 -10.88
C PRO A 248 -1.09 -3.08 -10.61
N GLY A 249 -0.13 -2.38 -11.25
CA GLY A 249 0.14 -0.97 -11.00
C GLY A 249 -1.05 -0.03 -11.19
N GLN A 250 -2.00 -0.40 -12.05
CA GLN A 250 -3.25 0.35 -12.26
C GLN A 250 -4.20 0.35 -11.05
N TYR A 251 -3.99 -0.54 -10.07
CA TYR A 251 -4.77 -0.64 -8.82
C TYR A 251 -3.94 -0.33 -7.57
N SER A 252 -2.75 0.27 -7.75
CA SER A 252 -1.79 0.54 -6.66
C SER A 252 -1.76 2.01 -6.29
#